data_47923a3139803223ce99636e68156aae
#
_entry.id   47923a3139803223ce99636e68156aae
#
_cell.length_a   1.000
_cell.length_b   1.000
_cell.length_c   1.000
_cell.angle_alpha   90.00
_cell.angle_beta   90.00
_cell.angle_gamma   90.00
#
_symmetry.space_group_name_H-M   'P 1'
#
loop_
_entity.id
_entity.type
_entity.pdbx_description
1 polymer ?
#
loop_
_entity_poly.entity_id
_entity_poly.type
_entity_poly.pdbx_seq_one_letter_code
_entity_poly.pdbx_strand_id
1 'polypeptide(L)'
;MGLTKRQQALFAEAEAIAKLTSLDFHRVQNTKIGDPDLALQIAIHKMVISEVVLRYALLDEIFADLIAKYFFDSSDFPRLWRTKKFSTFVHHVLDEMYLLKKMEMVHAIKPLPSDVIKAVRKINAVRNAFAHSLFPENRKEHRKNKKVLYSDKDIRTDEGLRNFLADCRVAFTYLERRFARKTTR
;
A
#
# COMPACT_ATOMS: atom_id res chain seq x y z
N MET A 1 -15.46 34.64 -8.15
CA MET A 1 -14.17 34.46 -8.83
C MET A 1 -14.10 33.02 -9.37
N GLY A 2 -13.92 32.81 -10.67
CA GLY A 2 -13.83 31.47 -11.26
C GLY A 2 -12.45 30.81 -10.99
N LEU A 3 -12.42 29.51 -10.97
CA LEU A 3 -11.16 28.75 -10.84
C LEU A 3 -10.25 28.99 -12.04
N THR A 4 -8.96 29.16 -11.81
CA THR A 4 -7.96 29.19 -12.88
C THR A 4 -7.89 27.84 -13.62
N LYS A 5 -7.37 27.80 -14.85
CA LYS A 5 -7.17 26.54 -15.60
C LYS A 5 -6.35 25.51 -14.81
N ARG A 6 -5.33 25.96 -14.06
CA ARG A 6 -4.52 25.10 -13.20
C ARG A 6 -5.34 24.51 -12.06
N GLN A 7 -6.16 25.31 -11.39
CA GLN A 7 -7.05 24.86 -10.31
C GLN A 7 -8.09 23.87 -10.81
N GLN A 8 -8.66 24.10 -11.98
CA GLN A 8 -9.60 23.16 -12.62
C GLN A 8 -8.95 21.81 -12.90
N ALA A 9 -7.71 21.81 -13.42
CA ALA A 9 -6.96 20.57 -13.67
C ALA A 9 -6.64 19.81 -12.37
N LEU A 10 -6.18 20.52 -11.32
CA LEU A 10 -5.90 19.91 -10.01
C LEU A 10 -7.18 19.37 -9.35
N PHE A 11 -8.29 20.05 -9.50
CA PHE A 11 -9.58 19.61 -8.98
C PHE A 11 -10.06 18.34 -9.68
N ALA A 12 -10.00 18.31 -11.01
CA ALA A 12 -10.34 17.11 -11.79
C ALA A 12 -9.44 15.90 -11.41
N GLU A 13 -8.15 16.12 -11.22
CA GLU A 13 -7.21 15.09 -10.75
C GLU A 13 -7.57 14.60 -9.35
N ALA A 14 -7.87 15.50 -8.42
CA ALA A 14 -8.28 15.14 -7.07
C ALA A 14 -9.58 14.31 -7.05
N GLU A 15 -10.56 14.67 -7.89
CA GLU A 15 -11.79 13.87 -8.03
C GLU A 15 -11.53 12.48 -8.63
N ALA A 16 -10.66 12.41 -9.66
CA ALA A 16 -10.28 11.12 -10.25
C ALA A 16 -9.59 10.21 -9.23
N ILE A 17 -8.67 10.74 -8.43
CA ILE A 17 -8.00 10.01 -7.34
C ILE A 17 -9.01 9.61 -6.25
N ALA A 18 -9.92 10.48 -5.86
CA ALA A 18 -10.95 10.17 -4.86
C ALA A 18 -11.85 9.00 -5.29
N LYS A 19 -12.15 8.87 -6.58
CA LYS A 19 -12.88 7.71 -7.14
C LYS A 19 -12.11 6.40 -7.04
N LEU A 20 -10.78 6.45 -6.97
CA LEU A 20 -9.91 5.27 -6.85
C LEU A 20 -9.64 4.86 -5.40
N THR A 21 -9.80 5.79 -4.47
CA THR A 21 -9.59 5.60 -3.05
C THR A 21 -10.92 5.45 -2.33
N SER A 22 -10.91 4.89 -1.14
CA SER A 22 -12.11 4.81 -0.30
C SER A 22 -12.38 6.09 0.49
N LEU A 23 -11.71 7.19 0.14
CA LEU A 23 -11.78 8.46 0.87
C LEU A 23 -12.78 9.43 0.25
N ASP A 24 -13.57 10.08 1.10
CA ASP A 24 -14.45 11.16 0.71
C ASP A 24 -13.62 12.43 0.45
N PHE A 25 -13.55 12.84 -0.81
CA PHE A 25 -12.81 14.01 -1.24
C PHE A 25 -13.26 15.30 -0.52
N HIS A 26 -14.56 15.50 -0.29
CA HIS A 26 -15.08 16.68 0.39
C HIS A 26 -14.63 16.76 1.84
N ARG A 27 -14.48 15.62 2.53
CA ARG A 27 -13.93 15.59 3.88
C ARG A 27 -12.43 15.88 3.93
N VAL A 28 -11.69 15.42 2.90
CA VAL A 28 -10.24 15.65 2.82
C VAL A 28 -9.93 17.10 2.41
N GLN A 29 -10.77 17.70 1.57
CA GLN A 29 -10.63 19.08 1.09
C GLN A 29 -10.86 20.15 2.17
N ASN A 30 -11.52 19.81 3.28
CA ASN A 30 -11.94 20.73 4.34
C ASN A 30 -10.76 21.21 5.23
N THR A 31 -9.63 21.54 4.61
CA THR A 31 -8.47 22.13 5.27
C THR A 31 -8.56 23.65 5.16
N LYS A 32 -8.47 24.34 6.30
CA LYS A 32 -8.38 25.82 6.39
C LYS A 32 -7.02 26.32 5.86
N ILE A 33 -6.71 26.01 4.62
CA ILE A 33 -5.49 26.45 3.94
C ILE A 33 -5.88 27.59 3.00
N GLY A 34 -5.24 28.76 3.16
CA GLY A 34 -5.57 29.96 2.40
C GLY A 34 -5.22 29.89 0.90
N ASP A 35 -4.29 28.98 0.53
CA ASP A 35 -3.93 28.73 -0.88
C ASP A 35 -4.68 27.50 -1.42
N PRO A 36 -5.62 27.70 -2.39
CA PRO A 36 -6.40 26.60 -2.95
C PRO A 36 -5.57 25.55 -3.69
N ASP A 37 -4.49 25.93 -4.37
CA ASP A 37 -3.60 24.99 -5.08
C ASP A 37 -2.88 24.08 -4.09
N LEU A 38 -2.38 24.64 -3.01
CA LEU A 38 -1.72 23.89 -1.94
C LEU A 38 -2.72 22.98 -1.22
N ALA A 39 -3.95 23.46 -0.97
CA ALA A 39 -5.00 22.67 -0.34
C ALA A 39 -5.34 21.42 -1.17
N LEU A 40 -5.50 21.56 -2.50
CA LEU A 40 -5.76 20.44 -3.41
C LEU A 40 -4.58 19.46 -3.48
N GLN A 41 -3.34 19.96 -3.55
CA GLN A 41 -2.15 19.12 -3.56
C GLN A 41 -2.03 18.29 -2.26
N ILE A 42 -2.31 18.89 -1.11
CA ILE A 42 -2.31 18.19 0.17
C ILE A 42 -3.44 17.15 0.23
N ALA A 43 -4.62 17.45 -0.31
CA ALA A 43 -5.74 16.50 -0.37
C ALA A 43 -5.36 15.27 -1.22
N ILE A 44 -4.84 15.48 -2.42
CA ILE A 44 -4.32 14.41 -3.29
C ILE A 44 -3.27 13.57 -2.54
N HIS A 45 -2.31 14.24 -1.92
CA HIS A 45 -1.23 13.57 -1.20
C HIS A 45 -1.75 12.69 -0.05
N LYS A 46 -2.67 13.20 0.76
CA LYS A 46 -3.30 12.43 1.85
C LYS A 46 -4.03 11.19 1.32
N MET A 47 -4.81 11.32 0.24
CA MET A 47 -5.54 10.20 -0.35
C MET A 47 -4.59 9.12 -0.86
N VAL A 48 -3.55 9.50 -1.59
CA VAL A 48 -2.55 8.55 -2.12
C VAL A 48 -1.76 7.87 -1.02
N ILE A 49 -1.28 8.61 -0.01
CA ILE A 49 -0.57 8.00 1.13
C ILE A 49 -1.46 7.01 1.86
N SER A 50 -2.71 7.37 2.14
CA SER A 50 -3.64 6.49 2.86
C SER A 50 -3.82 5.17 2.10
N GLU A 51 -3.98 5.23 0.78
CA GLU A 51 -4.14 4.04 -0.06
C GLU A 51 -2.86 3.19 -0.08
N VAL A 52 -1.69 3.81 -0.23
CA VAL A 52 -0.39 3.11 -0.22
C VAL A 52 -0.15 2.40 1.11
N VAL A 53 -0.38 3.10 2.23
CA VAL A 53 -0.17 2.53 3.57
C VAL A 53 -1.15 1.39 3.84
N LEU A 54 -2.44 1.56 3.49
CA LEU A 54 -3.45 0.52 3.65
C LEU A 54 -3.09 -0.74 2.87
N ARG A 55 -2.74 -0.61 1.57
CA ARG A 55 -2.39 -1.76 0.74
C ARG A 55 -1.12 -2.46 1.22
N TYR A 56 -0.14 -1.69 1.67
CA TYR A 56 1.07 -2.26 2.27
C TYR A 56 0.75 -3.06 3.53
N ALA A 57 -0.05 -2.50 4.46
CA ALA A 57 -0.42 -3.17 5.70
C ALA A 57 -1.19 -4.47 5.45
N LEU A 58 -2.15 -4.44 4.50
CA LEU A 58 -2.89 -5.65 4.13
C LEU A 58 -1.98 -6.74 3.53
N LEU A 59 -1.00 -6.36 2.70
CA LEU A 59 -0.02 -7.32 2.18
C LEU A 59 0.83 -7.92 3.29
N ASP A 60 1.28 -7.10 4.24
CA ASP A 60 2.11 -7.52 5.36
C ASP A 60 1.37 -8.55 6.23
N GLU A 61 0.08 -8.29 6.54
CA GLU A 61 -0.80 -9.21 7.24
C GLU A 61 -1.01 -10.53 6.50
N ILE A 62 -1.32 -10.48 5.19
CA ILE A 62 -1.52 -11.70 4.40
C ILE A 62 -0.25 -12.57 4.39
N PHE A 63 0.93 -11.98 4.27
CA PHE A 63 2.17 -12.73 4.36
C PHE A 63 2.41 -13.30 5.76
N ALA A 64 2.12 -12.53 6.82
CA ALA A 64 2.19 -13.02 8.20
C ALA A 64 1.25 -14.21 8.44
N ASP A 65 0.02 -14.12 7.95
CA ASP A 65 -0.97 -15.20 8.04
C ASP A 65 -0.53 -16.46 7.29
N LEU A 66 0.05 -16.32 6.09
CA LEU A 66 0.57 -17.46 5.33
C LEU A 66 1.72 -18.16 6.04
N ILE A 67 2.61 -17.41 6.69
CA ILE A 67 3.70 -17.93 7.51
C ILE A 67 3.14 -18.64 8.75
N ALA A 68 2.25 -17.97 9.47
CA ALA A 68 1.61 -18.53 10.66
C ALA A 68 0.86 -19.83 10.36
N LYS A 69 0.09 -19.86 9.27
CA LYS A 69 -0.64 -21.05 8.80
C LYS A 69 0.30 -22.21 8.50
N TYR A 70 1.48 -21.94 7.94
CA TYR A 70 2.48 -22.97 7.68
C TYR A 70 3.07 -23.57 8.95
N PHE A 71 3.48 -22.73 9.92
CA PHE A 71 4.15 -23.18 11.14
C PHE A 71 3.19 -23.80 12.17
N PHE A 72 1.93 -23.41 12.17
CA PHE A 72 0.94 -23.87 13.15
C PHE A 72 -0.09 -24.83 12.53
N ASP A 73 0.02 -25.11 11.24
CA ASP A 73 -0.90 -25.97 10.47
C ASP A 73 -2.40 -25.69 10.73
N SER A 74 -2.72 -24.43 10.97
CA SER A 74 -4.07 -23.98 11.31
C SER A 74 -4.37 -22.64 10.70
N SER A 75 -5.63 -22.42 10.33
CA SER A 75 -6.20 -21.14 9.95
C SER A 75 -7.20 -20.59 10.98
N ASP A 76 -7.37 -21.30 12.12
CA ASP A 76 -8.20 -20.83 13.24
C ASP A 76 -7.38 -19.85 14.11
N PHE A 77 -7.12 -18.66 13.56
CA PHE A 77 -6.36 -17.61 14.24
C PHE A 77 -6.98 -17.21 15.58
N PRO A 78 -8.32 -17.07 15.74
CA PRO A 78 -8.92 -16.77 17.03
C PRO A 78 -8.56 -17.79 18.13
N ARG A 79 -8.44 -19.06 17.76
CA ARG A 79 -7.99 -20.13 18.69
C ARG A 79 -6.48 -20.06 18.93
N LEU A 80 -5.69 -19.85 17.88
CA LEU A 80 -4.23 -19.76 17.99
C LEU A 80 -3.80 -18.59 18.89
N TRP A 81 -4.45 -17.43 18.81
CA TRP A 81 -4.16 -16.26 19.66
C TRP A 81 -4.32 -16.51 21.16
N ARG A 82 -5.09 -17.54 21.56
CA ARG A 82 -5.22 -17.95 22.97
C ARG A 82 -4.02 -18.75 23.47
N THR A 83 -3.11 -19.13 22.58
CA THR A 83 -1.94 -19.93 22.95
C THR A 83 -0.71 -19.05 23.11
N LYS A 84 0.04 -19.25 24.22
CA LYS A 84 1.31 -18.52 24.47
C LYS A 84 2.31 -18.73 23.32
N LYS A 85 2.37 -19.97 22.77
CA LYS A 85 3.27 -20.30 21.67
C LYS A 85 3.03 -19.42 20.45
N PHE A 86 1.77 -19.22 20.06
CA PHE A 86 1.41 -18.40 18.90
C PHE A 86 1.68 -16.92 19.15
N SER A 87 1.22 -16.38 20.28
CA SER A 87 1.47 -14.97 20.62
C SER A 87 2.96 -14.64 20.71
N THR A 88 3.77 -15.53 21.30
CA THR A 88 5.23 -15.38 21.32
C THR A 88 5.82 -15.38 19.90
N PHE A 89 5.38 -16.29 19.03
CA PHE A 89 5.84 -16.34 17.65
C PHE A 89 5.47 -15.05 16.88
N VAL A 90 4.25 -14.55 17.03
CA VAL A 90 3.83 -13.30 16.36
C VAL A 90 4.70 -12.14 16.85
N HIS A 91 4.76 -11.91 18.17
CA HIS A 91 5.44 -10.72 18.71
C HIS A 91 6.97 -10.74 18.55
N HIS A 92 7.60 -11.91 18.59
CA HIS A 92 9.07 -12.01 18.54
C HIS A 92 9.63 -12.49 17.19
N VAL A 93 8.76 -12.87 16.25
CA VAL A 93 9.20 -13.30 14.92
C VAL A 93 8.51 -12.50 13.83
N LEU A 94 7.17 -12.53 13.77
CA LEU A 94 6.44 -11.87 12.66
C LEU A 94 6.48 -10.35 12.74
N ASP A 95 6.32 -9.76 13.92
CA ASP A 95 6.32 -8.31 14.11
C ASP A 95 7.71 -7.71 13.85
N GLU A 96 8.78 -8.49 14.06
CA GLU A 96 10.16 -8.08 13.77
C GLU A 96 10.54 -8.20 12.28
N MET A 97 9.70 -8.86 11.47
CA MET A 97 9.96 -9.05 10.04
C MET A 97 9.30 -7.97 9.21
N TYR A 98 10.08 -7.24 8.41
CA TYR A 98 9.53 -6.33 7.39
C TYR A 98 8.98 -7.10 6.17
N LEU A 99 8.09 -6.46 5.42
CA LEU A 99 7.32 -7.07 4.32
C LEU A 99 8.16 -7.93 3.35
N LEU A 100 9.33 -7.43 2.90
CA LEU A 100 10.15 -8.19 1.94
C LEU A 100 10.71 -9.47 2.56
N LYS A 101 11.01 -9.47 3.85
CA LYS A 101 11.47 -10.67 4.56
C LYS A 101 10.35 -11.70 4.71
N LYS A 102 9.14 -11.26 5.03
CA LYS A 102 7.95 -12.12 5.02
C LYS A 102 7.71 -12.71 3.61
N MET A 103 7.82 -11.89 2.57
CA MET A 103 7.68 -12.35 1.18
C MET A 103 8.73 -13.42 0.82
N GLU A 104 10.01 -13.21 1.19
CA GLU A 104 11.09 -14.19 0.97
C GLU A 104 10.79 -15.51 1.68
N MET A 105 10.32 -15.46 2.93
CA MET A 105 9.95 -16.66 3.69
C MET A 105 8.78 -17.40 3.05
N VAL A 106 7.73 -16.69 2.62
CA VAL A 106 6.61 -17.31 1.89
C VAL A 106 7.06 -17.90 0.55
N HIS A 107 8.01 -17.25 -0.15
CA HIS A 107 8.59 -17.76 -1.38
C HIS A 107 9.41 -19.05 -1.15
N ALA A 108 10.15 -19.13 -0.05
CA ALA A 108 10.88 -20.34 0.35
C ALA A 108 9.94 -21.51 0.72
N ILE A 109 8.83 -21.23 1.41
CA ILE A 109 7.81 -22.24 1.71
C ILE A 109 7.17 -22.78 0.42
N LYS A 110 6.84 -21.89 -0.50
CA LYS A 110 6.29 -22.23 -1.81
C LYS A 110 6.57 -21.08 -2.78
N PRO A 111 7.23 -21.36 -3.91
CA PRO A 111 7.61 -20.33 -4.88
C PRO A 111 6.46 -19.39 -5.29
N LEU A 112 6.73 -18.11 -5.25
CA LEU A 112 5.83 -17.04 -5.73
C LEU A 112 6.13 -16.74 -7.21
N PRO A 113 5.14 -16.43 -8.03
CA PRO A 113 5.34 -15.93 -9.40
C PRO A 113 6.19 -14.66 -9.43
N SER A 114 6.93 -14.48 -10.50
CA SER A 114 7.85 -13.34 -10.64
C SER A 114 7.15 -11.99 -10.71
N ASP A 115 5.95 -11.93 -11.26
CA ASP A 115 5.09 -10.74 -11.31
C ASP A 115 4.61 -10.32 -9.92
N VAL A 116 4.21 -11.29 -9.08
CA VAL A 116 3.86 -11.04 -7.67
C VAL A 116 5.05 -10.48 -6.90
N ILE A 117 6.24 -11.10 -7.03
CA ILE A 117 7.46 -10.62 -6.36
C ILE A 117 7.78 -9.19 -6.80
N LYS A 118 7.71 -8.91 -8.11
CA LYS A 118 7.96 -7.55 -8.65
C LYS A 118 6.96 -6.54 -8.11
N ALA A 119 5.66 -6.89 -8.10
CA ALA A 119 4.61 -6.04 -7.55
C ALA A 119 4.86 -5.70 -6.08
N VAL A 120 5.11 -6.70 -5.24
CA VAL A 120 5.38 -6.49 -3.80
C VAL A 120 6.62 -5.61 -3.56
N ARG A 121 7.70 -5.81 -4.32
CA ARG A 121 8.90 -4.96 -4.23
C ARG A 121 8.63 -3.51 -4.59
N LYS A 122 7.86 -3.25 -5.66
CA LYS A 122 7.46 -1.89 -6.06
C LYS A 122 6.57 -1.24 -4.99
N ILE A 123 5.59 -1.96 -4.46
CA ILE A 123 4.69 -1.47 -3.40
C ILE A 123 5.51 -1.08 -2.16
N ASN A 124 6.44 -1.93 -1.75
CA ASN A 124 7.34 -1.64 -0.62
C ASN A 124 8.23 -0.41 -0.89
N ALA A 125 8.75 -0.24 -2.10
CA ALA A 125 9.58 0.91 -2.45
C ALA A 125 8.79 2.23 -2.32
N VAL A 126 7.55 2.28 -2.82
CA VAL A 126 6.69 3.45 -2.71
C VAL A 126 6.31 3.75 -1.26
N ARG A 127 5.93 2.72 -0.49
CA ARG A 127 5.64 2.91 0.94
C ARG A 127 6.84 3.48 1.68
N ASN A 128 8.04 2.98 1.40
CA ASN A 128 9.25 3.49 2.04
C ASN A 128 9.57 4.93 1.63
N ALA A 129 9.26 5.35 0.40
CA ALA A 129 9.37 6.73 -0.01
C ALA A 129 8.48 7.65 0.83
N PHE A 130 7.25 7.23 1.12
CA PHE A 130 6.30 8.00 1.93
C PHE A 130 6.53 7.90 3.44
N ALA A 131 7.05 6.78 3.95
CA ALA A 131 7.22 6.56 5.39
C ALA A 131 8.19 7.54 6.07
N HIS A 132 9.10 8.09 5.32
CA HIS A 132 10.17 8.90 5.86
C HIS A 132 10.03 10.41 5.59
N SER A 133 9.05 10.84 4.82
CA SER A 133 8.81 12.26 4.54
C SER A 133 7.37 12.48 4.07
N LEU A 134 6.74 13.53 4.59
CA LEU A 134 5.46 14.02 4.06
C LEU A 134 5.62 14.48 2.58
N PHE A 135 6.82 14.94 2.24
CA PHE A 135 7.20 15.33 0.89
C PHE A 135 8.43 14.51 0.45
N PRO A 136 8.26 13.24 0.04
CA PRO A 136 9.36 12.34 -0.31
C PRO A 136 10.22 12.85 -1.48
N GLU A 137 9.66 13.72 -2.33
CA GLU A 137 10.37 14.42 -3.41
C GLU A 137 11.51 15.31 -2.92
N ASN A 138 11.54 15.69 -1.65
CA ASN A 138 12.65 16.44 -1.04
C ASN A 138 13.85 15.56 -0.70
N ARG A 139 13.72 14.22 -0.76
CA ARG A 139 14.83 13.30 -0.53
C ARG A 139 15.79 13.25 -1.71
N LYS A 140 17.06 12.94 -1.42
CA LYS A 140 18.12 12.87 -2.44
C LYS A 140 17.74 11.96 -3.61
N GLU A 141 17.11 10.83 -3.32
CA GLU A 141 16.68 9.82 -4.31
C GLU A 141 15.63 10.34 -5.28
N HIS A 142 14.79 11.28 -4.83
CA HIS A 142 13.67 11.84 -5.61
C HIS A 142 13.91 13.29 -6.06
N ARG A 143 15.01 13.94 -5.63
CA ARG A 143 15.32 15.35 -5.93
C ARG A 143 15.33 15.68 -7.41
N LYS A 144 15.82 14.79 -8.25
CA LYS A 144 15.93 15.04 -9.70
C LYS A 144 14.56 15.21 -10.34
N ASN A 145 13.56 14.48 -9.89
CA ASN A 145 12.23 14.44 -10.53
C ASN A 145 11.15 15.18 -9.74
N LYS A 146 11.40 15.55 -8.47
CA LYS A 146 10.41 16.14 -7.56
C LYS A 146 9.09 15.33 -7.50
N LYS A 147 9.17 14.01 -7.75
CA LYS A 147 8.03 13.10 -7.89
C LYS A 147 8.38 11.73 -7.35
N VAL A 148 7.39 11.03 -6.79
CA VAL A 148 7.50 9.61 -6.49
C VAL A 148 6.93 8.84 -7.68
N LEU A 149 7.80 8.26 -8.48
CA LEU A 149 7.38 7.56 -9.69
C LEU A 149 6.97 6.11 -9.39
N TYR A 150 5.88 5.70 -10.02
CA TYR A 150 5.42 4.33 -10.10
C TYR A 150 5.18 3.96 -11.56
N SER A 151 5.98 3.03 -12.09
CA SER A 151 5.96 2.70 -13.52
C SER A 151 6.04 3.95 -14.41
N ASP A 152 7.04 4.81 -14.12
CA ASP A 152 7.37 6.06 -14.82
C ASP A 152 6.31 7.19 -14.71
N LYS A 153 5.25 6.99 -13.94
CA LYS A 153 4.22 7.99 -13.66
C LYS A 153 4.28 8.48 -12.22
N ASP A 154 3.98 9.74 -11.98
CA ASP A 154 3.84 10.24 -10.61
C ASP A 154 2.67 9.51 -9.94
N ILE A 155 2.92 8.84 -8.83
CA ILE A 155 1.88 8.10 -8.10
C ILE A 155 0.73 9.00 -7.61
N ARG A 156 0.96 10.30 -7.52
CA ARG A 156 -0.07 11.28 -7.15
C ARG A 156 -0.97 11.70 -8.32
N THR A 157 -0.82 11.07 -9.48
CA THR A 157 -1.73 11.20 -10.62
C THR A 157 -2.67 10.01 -10.71
N ASP A 158 -3.82 10.19 -11.34
CA ASP A 158 -4.79 9.13 -11.62
C ASP A 158 -4.12 7.91 -12.29
N GLU A 159 -3.28 8.15 -13.30
CA GLU A 159 -2.57 7.10 -14.01
C GLU A 159 -1.55 6.35 -13.11
N GLY A 160 -0.74 7.09 -12.35
CA GLY A 160 0.25 6.50 -11.44
C GLY A 160 -0.41 5.67 -10.33
N LEU A 161 -1.50 6.18 -9.76
CA LEU A 161 -2.26 5.45 -8.73
C LEU A 161 -2.96 4.21 -9.31
N ARG A 162 -3.52 4.28 -10.53
CA ARG A 162 -4.10 3.09 -11.20
C ARG A 162 -3.06 2.00 -11.42
N ASN A 163 -1.85 2.35 -11.85
CA ASN A 163 -0.77 1.39 -12.03
C ASN A 163 -0.39 0.72 -10.70
N PHE A 164 -0.30 1.50 -9.62
CA PHE A 164 -0.07 0.97 -8.28
C PHE A 164 -1.19 0.00 -7.83
N LEU A 165 -2.45 0.39 -8.01
CA LEU A 165 -3.60 -0.45 -7.65
C LEU A 165 -3.69 -1.71 -8.51
N ALA A 166 -3.27 -1.66 -9.78
CA ALA A 166 -3.21 -2.84 -10.65
C ALA A 166 -2.18 -3.87 -10.13
N ASP A 167 -0.97 -3.44 -9.76
CA ASP A 167 0.03 -4.32 -9.16
C ASP A 167 -0.44 -4.86 -7.79
N CYS A 168 -1.12 -4.03 -6.98
CA CYS A 168 -1.75 -4.51 -5.75
C CYS A 168 -2.76 -5.62 -6.04
N ARG A 169 -3.61 -5.46 -7.05
CA ARG A 169 -4.61 -6.47 -7.45
C ARG A 169 -3.95 -7.79 -7.87
N VAL A 170 -2.85 -7.73 -8.64
CA VAL A 170 -2.07 -8.93 -9.01
C VAL A 170 -1.61 -9.67 -7.77
N ALA A 171 -0.97 -8.97 -6.82
CA ALA A 171 -0.46 -9.56 -5.59
C ALA A 171 -1.58 -10.14 -4.72
N PHE A 172 -2.62 -9.36 -4.42
CA PHE A 172 -3.75 -9.79 -3.58
C PHE A 172 -4.49 -10.99 -4.17
N THR A 173 -4.87 -10.92 -5.46
CA THR A 173 -5.63 -12.01 -6.10
C THR A 173 -4.87 -13.34 -6.05
N TYR A 174 -3.54 -13.31 -6.24
CA TYR A 174 -2.72 -14.51 -6.13
C TYR A 174 -2.65 -15.02 -4.69
N LEU A 175 -2.39 -14.14 -3.72
CA LEU A 175 -2.21 -14.51 -2.32
C LEU A 175 -3.51 -15.00 -1.68
N GLU A 176 -4.64 -14.35 -1.95
CA GLU A 176 -5.97 -14.75 -1.49
C GLU A 176 -6.35 -16.15 -2.02
N ARG A 177 -6.16 -16.40 -3.31
CA ARG A 177 -6.40 -17.73 -3.90
C ARG A 177 -5.51 -18.79 -3.25
N ARG A 178 -4.29 -18.45 -2.91
CA ARG A 178 -3.37 -19.35 -2.23
C ARG A 178 -3.81 -19.65 -0.81
N PHE A 179 -4.33 -18.64 -0.10
CA PHE A 179 -4.86 -18.77 1.25
C PHE A 179 -6.14 -19.62 1.27
N ALA A 180 -7.10 -19.34 0.40
CA ALA A 180 -8.41 -20.01 0.32
C ALA A 180 -8.32 -21.51 -0.02
N ARG A 181 -7.41 -21.90 -0.93
CA ARG A 181 -7.31 -23.31 -1.42
C ARG A 181 -6.99 -24.37 -0.37
N LYS A 182 -6.60 -24.00 0.85
CA LYS A 182 -6.34 -24.93 1.95
C LYS A 182 -7.48 -25.09 2.96
N THR A 183 -8.57 -24.33 2.82
CA THR A 183 -9.73 -24.38 3.72
C THR A 183 -10.75 -25.47 3.33
N THR A 184 -10.54 -26.16 2.22
CA THR A 184 -11.45 -27.17 1.64
C THR A 184 -10.90 -28.60 1.72
N ARG A 185 -10.17 -28.95 2.80
CA ARG A 185 -9.82 -30.34 3.12
C ARG A 185 -10.21 -30.70 4.51
#